data_3fe3c540755592a1fb9e129b020e3d13
#
_entry.id   3fe3c540755592a1fb9e129b020e3d13
#
_cell.length_a   1.000
_cell.length_b   1.000
_cell.length_c   1.000
_cell.angle_alpha   90.00
_cell.angle_beta   90.00
_cell.angle_gamma   90.00
#
_symmetry.space_group_name_H-M   'P 1'
#
loop_
_entity.id
_entity.type
_entity.pdbx_description
1 polymer ?
#
loop_
_entity_poly.entity_id
_entity_poly.type
_entity_poly.pdbx_seq_one_letter_code
_entity_poly.pdbx_strand_id
1 'polypeptide(L)'
;MLLTREEMTFDFQGGKLEPARDRDFIEWMLNQFLYGEVTGIQVGHWLYDAPDLEAAKFLARQSLEEMQHVDNFLRIMTMIGCQPKPAHPAVRFLATGMMGGSWAEHVALEMAQGEGFVLQAFYAVIDTLDHKPSVDILRRAVKQEERHVEFGEDQTKKAIEGRPWLRRRLLGLSLVSMWGVKKLARYMEKRLPADASVLRHLPKFLEHANTCAEIRLRRIGVLDRPLAEISGAKRAALVAEAYGGKLVGGLGSLLATPLRLLPWFKRKRVTDTYLLDKHVTGYQLPSGNEPAAQPQEN
;
A
#
# COMPACT_ATOMS: atom_id res chain seq x y z
N MET A 1 12.98 -3.37 11.19
CA MET A 1 12.17 -4.24 10.28
C MET A 1 12.35 -5.72 10.60
N LEU A 2 11.30 -6.50 10.49
CA LEU A 2 11.32 -7.94 10.79
C LEU A 2 11.81 -8.80 9.61
N LEU A 3 11.66 -8.34 8.37
CA LEU A 3 12.27 -8.99 7.20
C LEU A 3 13.49 -8.18 6.76
N THR A 4 14.53 -8.89 6.37
CA THR A 4 15.71 -8.25 5.79
C THR A 4 15.43 -7.87 4.32
N ARG A 5 16.27 -6.98 3.78
CA ARG A 5 16.17 -6.62 2.36
C ARG A 5 16.37 -7.83 1.47
N GLU A 6 17.29 -8.71 1.80
CA GLU A 6 17.60 -9.94 1.05
C GLU A 6 16.38 -10.87 1.01
N GLU A 7 15.65 -11.02 2.13
CA GLU A 7 14.42 -11.81 2.19
C GLU A 7 13.31 -11.23 1.32
N MET A 8 13.27 -9.91 1.14
CA MET A 8 12.25 -9.20 0.37
C MET A 8 12.61 -9.04 -1.12
N THR A 9 13.89 -9.12 -1.46
CA THR A 9 14.35 -8.98 -2.85
C THR A 9 13.94 -10.20 -3.67
N PHE A 10 13.44 -9.94 -4.88
CA PHE A 10 13.06 -10.97 -5.85
C PHE A 10 14.00 -10.92 -7.05
N ASP A 11 14.50 -12.09 -7.47
CA ASP A 11 15.36 -12.20 -8.64
C ASP A 11 14.55 -12.20 -9.95
N PHE A 12 14.64 -11.14 -10.71
CA PHE A 12 14.06 -10.99 -12.05
C PHE A 12 14.94 -11.57 -13.15
N GLN A 13 15.97 -12.34 -12.81
CA GLN A 13 16.89 -13.03 -13.75
C GLN A 13 17.50 -12.08 -14.78
N GLY A 14 17.94 -10.91 -14.33
CA GLY A 14 18.54 -9.87 -15.18
C GLY A 14 17.55 -9.11 -16.05
N GLY A 15 16.25 -9.35 -15.92
CA GLY A 15 15.21 -8.60 -16.64
C GLY A 15 15.28 -7.10 -16.33
N LYS A 16 15.16 -6.26 -17.37
CA LYS A 16 15.16 -4.80 -17.27
C LYS A 16 13.90 -4.20 -17.87
N LEU A 17 13.43 -3.14 -17.22
CA LEU A 17 12.40 -2.22 -17.72
C LEU A 17 13.09 -1.04 -18.39
N GLU A 18 13.01 -0.98 -19.70
CA GLU A 18 13.60 0.10 -20.51
C GLU A 18 12.54 1.16 -20.81
N PRO A 19 12.73 2.45 -20.43
CA PRO A 19 11.72 3.49 -20.62
C PRO A 19 11.21 3.62 -22.06
N ALA A 20 12.06 3.39 -23.04
CA ALA A 20 11.65 3.48 -24.46
C ALA A 20 10.78 2.29 -24.90
N ARG A 21 11.12 1.07 -24.46
CA ARG A 21 10.42 -0.18 -24.84
C ARG A 21 9.19 -0.44 -23.98
N ASP A 22 9.31 -0.24 -22.67
CA ASP A 22 8.31 -0.67 -21.70
C ASP A 22 7.47 0.50 -21.16
N ARG A 23 7.42 1.61 -21.90
CA ARG A 23 6.83 2.88 -21.47
C ARG A 23 5.41 2.74 -20.92
N ASP A 24 4.55 2.03 -21.64
CA ASP A 24 3.13 1.91 -21.24
C ASP A 24 2.98 1.19 -19.90
N PHE A 25 3.80 0.15 -19.67
CA PHE A 25 3.81 -0.56 -18.41
C PHE A 25 4.41 0.29 -17.29
N ILE A 26 5.51 0.99 -17.55
CA ILE A 26 6.15 1.89 -16.58
C ILE A 26 5.17 3.02 -16.20
N GLU A 27 4.51 3.64 -17.16
CA GLU A 27 3.51 4.68 -16.91
C GLU A 27 2.35 4.12 -16.07
N TRP A 28 1.82 2.95 -16.44
CA TRP A 28 0.78 2.30 -15.65
C TRP A 28 1.25 2.04 -14.21
N MET A 29 2.41 1.45 -14.03
CA MET A 29 2.99 1.12 -12.73
C MET A 29 3.22 2.36 -11.87
N LEU A 30 3.85 3.41 -12.41
CA LEU A 30 4.10 4.67 -11.70
C LEU A 30 2.80 5.34 -11.25
N ASN A 31 1.72 5.24 -12.03
CA ASN A 31 0.41 5.76 -11.62
C ASN A 31 -0.21 4.97 -10.45
N GLN A 32 0.08 3.65 -10.33
CA GLN A 32 -0.37 2.90 -9.16
C GLN A 32 0.39 3.33 -7.90
N PHE A 33 1.70 3.51 -7.99
CA PHE A 33 2.52 4.04 -6.89
C PHE A 33 2.08 5.45 -6.51
N LEU A 34 2.00 6.37 -7.47
CA LEU A 34 1.55 7.74 -7.23
C LEU A 34 0.22 7.78 -6.46
N TYR A 35 -0.73 6.90 -6.81
CA TYR A 35 -1.98 6.80 -6.09
C TYR A 35 -1.78 6.26 -4.66
N GLY A 36 -0.90 5.29 -4.48
CA GLY A 36 -0.51 4.76 -3.16
C GLY A 36 0.01 5.86 -2.25
N GLU A 37 0.98 6.65 -2.72
CA GLU A 37 1.57 7.77 -1.96
C GLU A 37 0.52 8.84 -1.60
N VAL A 38 -0.35 9.20 -2.54
CA VAL A 38 -1.44 10.16 -2.26
C VAL A 38 -2.38 9.61 -1.19
N THR A 39 -2.68 8.30 -1.19
CA THR A 39 -3.47 7.69 -0.12
C THR A 39 -2.69 7.62 1.19
N GLY A 40 -1.38 7.40 1.14
CA GLY A 40 -0.47 7.38 2.28
C GLY A 40 -0.49 8.69 3.09
N ILE A 41 -0.68 9.86 2.45
CA ILE A 41 -0.84 11.14 3.16
C ILE A 41 -1.96 11.10 4.22
N GLN A 42 -2.95 10.23 4.02
CA GLN A 42 -4.10 10.12 4.94
C GLN A 42 -3.75 9.50 6.29
N VAL A 43 -2.54 8.96 6.48
CA VAL A 43 -2.09 8.49 7.81
C VAL A 43 -2.22 9.60 8.87
N GLY A 44 -2.20 10.85 8.45
CA GLY A 44 -2.40 12.01 9.32
C GLY A 44 -3.74 12.03 10.07
N HIS A 45 -4.79 11.35 9.57
CA HIS A 45 -6.05 11.30 10.31
C HIS A 45 -5.99 10.39 11.55
N TRP A 46 -5.01 9.49 11.62
CA TRP A 46 -4.77 8.62 12.77
C TRP A 46 -4.04 9.30 13.92
N LEU A 47 -3.64 10.57 13.76
CA LEU A 47 -2.98 11.35 14.82
C LEU A 47 -3.78 11.38 16.13
N TYR A 48 -5.12 11.43 16.04
CA TYR A 48 -6.00 11.46 17.22
C TYR A 48 -6.21 10.09 17.87
N ASP A 49 -5.97 9.00 17.14
CA ASP A 49 -6.11 7.63 17.60
C ASP A 49 -4.76 7.02 17.99
N ALA A 50 -3.67 7.78 17.84
CA ALA A 50 -2.33 7.35 18.22
C ALA A 50 -2.27 7.08 19.74
N PRO A 51 -1.64 5.96 20.16
CA PRO A 51 -1.62 5.56 21.58
C PRO A 51 -0.80 6.50 22.46
N ASP A 52 0.14 7.23 21.87
CA ASP A 52 1.01 8.16 22.58
C ASP A 52 1.52 9.27 21.64
N LEU A 53 2.18 10.27 22.23
CA LEU A 53 2.69 11.43 21.50
C LEU A 53 3.79 11.04 20.49
N GLU A 54 4.59 10.03 20.76
CA GLU A 54 5.66 9.60 19.86
C GLU A 54 5.09 8.94 18.60
N ALA A 55 4.04 8.13 18.75
CA ALA A 55 3.31 7.58 17.61
C ALA A 55 2.66 8.71 16.78
N ALA A 56 2.05 9.71 17.43
CA ALA A 56 1.47 10.86 16.73
C ALA A 56 2.53 11.66 15.95
N LYS A 57 3.69 11.93 16.55
CA LYS A 57 4.83 12.61 15.88
C LYS A 57 5.33 11.81 14.68
N PHE A 58 5.40 10.47 14.81
CA PHE A 58 5.81 9.61 13.72
C PHE A 58 4.86 9.76 12.53
N LEU A 59 3.54 9.67 12.74
CA LEU A 59 2.55 9.82 11.67
C LEU A 59 2.57 11.21 11.03
N ALA A 60 2.78 12.27 11.82
CA ALA A 60 2.93 13.62 11.29
C ALA A 60 4.14 13.73 10.34
N ARG A 61 5.28 13.13 10.72
CA ARG A 61 6.46 13.03 9.86
C ARG A 61 6.17 12.19 8.63
N GLN A 62 5.55 11.03 8.78
CA GLN A 62 5.21 10.15 7.67
C GLN A 62 4.35 10.88 6.64
N SER A 63 3.32 11.62 7.07
CA SER A 63 2.49 12.40 6.14
C SER A 63 3.31 13.37 5.27
N LEU A 64 4.37 13.99 5.83
CA LEU A 64 5.29 14.84 5.06
C LEU A 64 6.17 14.01 4.11
N GLU A 65 6.63 12.86 4.54
CA GLU A 65 7.44 11.95 3.73
C GLU A 65 6.62 11.42 2.53
N GLU A 66 5.32 11.09 2.73
CA GLU A 66 4.40 10.71 1.65
C GLU A 66 4.20 11.84 0.62
N MET A 67 4.07 13.09 1.07
CA MET A 67 4.02 14.24 0.15
C MET A 67 5.30 14.36 -0.68
N GLN A 68 6.47 14.11 -0.07
CA GLN A 68 7.75 14.10 -0.80
C GLN A 68 7.82 12.93 -1.81
N HIS A 69 7.23 11.78 -1.48
CA HIS A 69 7.13 10.66 -2.41
C HIS A 69 6.24 11.00 -3.61
N VAL A 70 5.11 11.67 -3.40
CA VAL A 70 4.27 12.20 -4.50
C VAL A 70 5.10 13.07 -5.44
N ASP A 71 5.85 14.05 -4.92
CA ASP A 71 6.73 14.91 -5.72
C ASP A 71 7.82 14.09 -6.45
N ASN A 72 8.39 13.10 -5.78
CA ASN A 72 9.39 12.21 -6.37
C ASN A 72 8.81 11.40 -7.54
N PHE A 73 7.62 10.82 -7.41
CA PHE A 73 6.97 10.09 -8.50
C PHE A 73 6.61 11.00 -9.66
N LEU A 74 6.09 12.19 -9.42
CA LEU A 74 5.81 13.18 -10.45
C LEU A 74 7.09 13.58 -11.21
N ARG A 75 8.20 13.76 -10.48
CA ARG A 75 9.51 14.02 -11.08
C ARG A 75 10.01 12.85 -11.92
N ILE A 76 9.89 11.62 -11.43
CA ILE A 76 10.24 10.41 -12.19
C ILE A 76 9.41 10.33 -13.46
N MET A 77 8.09 10.53 -13.37
CA MET A 77 7.20 10.50 -14.52
C MET A 77 7.59 11.55 -15.56
N THR A 78 7.91 12.77 -15.13
CA THR A 78 8.40 13.82 -16.03
C THR A 78 9.67 13.41 -16.76
N MET A 79 10.66 12.86 -16.05
CA MET A 79 11.95 12.45 -16.65
C MET A 79 11.79 11.31 -17.66
N ILE A 80 10.82 10.42 -17.47
CA ILE A 80 10.55 9.29 -18.37
C ILE A 80 9.56 9.68 -19.48
N GLY A 81 8.91 10.84 -19.37
CA GLY A 81 7.89 11.31 -20.32
C GLY A 81 6.52 10.64 -20.11
N CYS A 82 6.24 10.14 -18.91
CA CYS A 82 4.94 9.61 -18.49
C CYS A 82 4.02 10.72 -17.98
N GLN A 83 2.72 10.45 -17.96
CA GLN A 83 1.72 11.39 -17.47
C GLN A 83 0.95 10.82 -16.27
N PRO A 84 0.58 11.66 -15.28
CA PRO A 84 -0.34 11.27 -14.22
C PRO A 84 -1.70 10.89 -14.81
N LYS A 85 -2.17 9.70 -14.43
CA LYS A 85 -3.47 9.13 -14.82
C LYS A 85 -4.14 8.50 -13.60
N PRO A 86 -5.47 8.36 -13.60
CA PRO A 86 -6.16 7.64 -12.53
C PRO A 86 -5.62 6.22 -12.36
N ALA A 87 -5.40 5.80 -11.12
CA ALA A 87 -5.00 4.44 -10.81
C ALA A 87 -6.10 3.44 -11.21
N HIS A 88 -5.69 2.19 -11.43
CA HIS A 88 -6.61 1.10 -11.77
C HIS A 88 -7.68 0.92 -10.67
N PRO A 89 -8.97 0.74 -10.99
CA PRO A 89 -10.04 0.63 -9.99
C PRO A 89 -9.79 -0.43 -8.91
N ALA A 90 -9.17 -1.56 -9.26
CA ALA A 90 -8.81 -2.59 -8.29
C ALA A 90 -7.74 -2.11 -7.28
N VAL A 91 -6.77 -1.31 -7.72
CA VAL A 91 -5.75 -0.71 -6.83
C VAL A 91 -6.40 0.34 -5.93
N ARG A 92 -7.26 1.19 -6.48
CA ARG A 92 -8.05 2.15 -5.70
C ARG A 92 -8.87 1.45 -4.62
N PHE A 93 -9.56 0.38 -4.99
CA PHE A 93 -10.35 -0.42 -4.03
C PHE A 93 -9.46 -1.06 -2.96
N LEU A 94 -8.30 -1.62 -3.32
CA LEU A 94 -7.38 -2.22 -2.36
C LEU A 94 -6.79 -1.19 -1.41
N ALA A 95 -6.28 -0.07 -1.92
CA ALA A 95 -5.70 0.99 -1.10
C ALA A 95 -6.72 1.55 -0.10
N THR A 96 -7.94 1.88 -0.54
CA THR A 96 -8.99 2.38 0.34
C THR A 96 -9.60 1.29 1.24
N GLY A 97 -9.66 0.06 0.77
CA GLY A 97 -10.20 -1.09 1.51
C GLY A 97 -9.28 -1.62 2.61
N MET A 98 -7.98 -1.35 2.51
CA MET A 98 -6.98 -1.68 3.53
C MET A 98 -6.91 -0.63 4.65
N MET A 99 -7.48 0.55 4.46
CA MET A 99 -7.62 1.53 5.52
C MET A 99 -8.41 0.92 6.66
N GLY A 100 -7.76 0.77 7.79
CA GLY A 100 -8.34 0.14 8.97
C GLY A 100 -9.49 0.95 9.56
N GLY A 101 -10.31 0.31 10.37
CA GLY A 101 -11.36 0.97 11.17
C GLY A 101 -10.92 1.21 12.62
N SER A 102 -9.66 0.94 12.96
CA SER A 102 -9.05 1.14 14.28
C SER A 102 -7.55 1.27 14.16
N TRP A 103 -6.90 1.84 15.19
CA TRP A 103 -5.43 1.93 15.25
C TRP A 103 -4.74 0.61 14.93
N ALA A 104 -5.17 -0.48 15.54
CA ALA A 104 -4.56 -1.79 15.33
C ALA A 104 -4.73 -2.31 13.89
N GLU A 105 -5.88 -2.03 13.26
CA GLU A 105 -6.08 -2.38 11.84
C GLU A 105 -5.21 -1.51 10.93
N HIS A 106 -5.09 -0.22 11.21
CA HIS A 106 -4.23 0.70 10.47
C HIS A 106 -2.78 0.23 10.49
N VAL A 107 -2.18 0.08 11.66
CA VAL A 107 -0.76 -0.29 11.76
C VAL A 107 -0.45 -1.69 11.24
N ALA A 108 -1.40 -2.63 11.33
CA ALA A 108 -1.20 -3.99 10.87
C ALA A 108 -1.43 -4.17 9.35
N LEU A 109 -2.50 -3.58 8.81
CA LEU A 109 -2.92 -3.84 7.44
C LEU A 109 -2.34 -2.83 6.47
N GLU A 110 -2.35 -1.56 6.82
CA GLU A 110 -1.86 -0.48 5.97
C GLU A 110 -0.34 -0.38 6.11
N MET A 111 0.19 -0.12 7.30
CA MET A 111 1.61 0.12 7.49
C MET A 111 2.45 -1.18 7.39
N ALA A 112 2.19 -2.20 8.22
CA ALA A 112 3.03 -3.40 8.20
C ALA A 112 2.85 -4.24 6.93
N GLN A 113 1.62 -4.47 6.46
CA GLN A 113 1.35 -5.33 5.31
C GLN A 113 1.33 -4.55 3.99
N GLY A 114 0.59 -3.43 3.93
CA GLY A 114 0.44 -2.61 2.74
C GLY A 114 1.75 -1.97 2.31
N GLU A 115 2.34 -1.16 3.17
CA GLU A 115 3.64 -0.53 2.88
C GLU A 115 4.76 -1.58 2.78
N GLY A 116 4.67 -2.68 3.53
CA GLY A 116 5.59 -3.80 3.36
C GLY A 116 5.54 -4.46 1.99
N PHE A 117 4.39 -4.46 1.32
CA PHE A 117 4.25 -4.88 -0.08
C PHE A 117 4.78 -3.81 -1.03
N VAL A 118 4.47 -2.53 -0.79
CA VAL A 118 4.98 -1.39 -1.57
C VAL A 118 6.50 -1.33 -1.52
N LEU A 119 7.11 -1.52 -0.35
CA LEU A 119 8.55 -1.57 -0.17
C LEU A 119 9.22 -2.66 -1.04
N GLN A 120 8.63 -3.85 -1.12
CA GLN A 120 9.12 -4.91 -2.01
C GLN A 120 9.00 -4.52 -3.48
N ALA A 121 7.91 -3.86 -3.85
CA ALA A 121 7.73 -3.35 -5.20
C ALA A 121 8.74 -2.24 -5.53
N PHE A 122 9.10 -1.39 -4.57
CA PHE A 122 10.18 -0.40 -4.75
C PHE A 122 11.53 -1.06 -4.98
N TYR A 123 11.88 -2.10 -4.21
CA TYR A 123 13.10 -2.87 -4.48
C TYR A 123 13.09 -3.48 -5.88
N ALA A 124 11.95 -4.06 -6.29
CA ALA A 124 11.79 -4.62 -7.63
C ALA A 124 12.02 -3.57 -8.73
N VAL A 125 11.48 -2.35 -8.58
CA VAL A 125 11.70 -1.26 -9.53
C VAL A 125 13.14 -0.77 -9.51
N ILE A 126 13.75 -0.62 -8.34
CA ILE A 126 15.18 -0.24 -8.19
C ILE A 126 16.09 -1.23 -8.92
N ASP A 127 15.78 -2.52 -8.85
CA ASP A 127 16.61 -3.58 -9.43
C ASP A 127 16.36 -3.76 -10.94
N THR A 128 15.18 -3.40 -11.45
CA THR A 128 14.80 -3.66 -12.84
C THR A 128 14.76 -2.42 -13.73
N LEU A 129 14.46 -1.23 -13.21
CA LEU A 129 14.32 -0.01 -14.03
C LEU A 129 15.69 0.46 -14.58
N ASP A 130 15.81 0.47 -15.91
CA ASP A 130 17.00 0.97 -16.59
C ASP A 130 16.93 2.50 -16.81
N HIS A 131 16.86 3.23 -15.69
CA HIS A 131 16.90 4.70 -15.68
C HIS A 131 17.53 5.20 -14.37
N LYS A 132 18.85 5.37 -14.39
CA LYS A 132 19.63 5.72 -13.19
C LYS A 132 19.08 6.91 -12.39
N PRO A 133 18.67 8.06 -12.99
CA PRO A 133 18.16 9.19 -12.20
C PRO A 133 16.91 8.83 -11.38
N SER A 134 15.98 8.04 -11.94
CA SER A 134 14.79 7.56 -11.24
C SER A 134 15.15 6.58 -10.13
N VAL A 135 16.06 5.66 -10.39
CA VAL A 135 16.53 4.69 -9.39
C VAL A 135 17.19 5.39 -8.20
N ASP A 136 17.97 6.45 -8.45
CA ASP A 136 18.62 7.22 -7.38
C ASP A 136 17.60 7.98 -6.50
N ILE A 137 16.46 8.41 -7.06
CA ILE A 137 15.34 8.97 -6.29
C ILE A 137 14.70 7.89 -5.43
N LEU A 138 14.33 6.74 -6.01
CA LEU A 138 13.69 5.65 -5.30
C LEU A 138 14.56 5.07 -4.17
N ARG A 139 15.88 4.99 -4.35
CA ARG A 139 16.82 4.55 -3.30
C ARG A 139 16.82 5.45 -2.06
N ARG A 140 16.48 6.73 -2.21
CA ARG A 140 16.31 7.63 -1.05
C ARG A 140 14.94 7.44 -0.38
N ALA A 141 13.88 7.31 -1.19
CA ALA A 141 12.53 7.09 -0.68
C ALA A 141 12.43 5.78 0.10
N VAL A 142 13.02 4.71 -0.42
CA VAL A 142 12.99 3.37 0.21
C VAL A 142 13.45 3.36 1.67
N LYS A 143 14.38 4.24 2.07
CA LYS A 143 14.80 4.35 3.47
C LYS A 143 13.73 4.93 4.39
N GLN A 144 12.80 5.70 3.84
CA GLN A 144 11.66 6.21 4.57
C GLN A 144 10.61 5.10 4.70
N GLU A 145 10.35 4.37 3.62
CA GLU A 145 9.45 3.21 3.61
C GLU A 145 9.88 2.11 4.59
N GLU A 146 11.19 1.82 4.69
CA GLU A 146 11.73 0.87 5.66
C GLU A 146 11.33 1.26 7.10
N ARG A 147 11.35 2.56 7.44
CA ARG A 147 10.95 3.04 8.77
C ARG A 147 9.43 2.99 8.98
N HIS A 148 8.64 3.28 7.94
CA HIS A 148 7.19 3.18 8.00
C HIS A 148 6.77 1.74 8.30
N VAL A 149 7.32 0.77 7.58
CA VAL A 149 7.07 -0.65 7.80
C VAL A 149 7.49 -1.08 9.20
N GLU A 150 8.69 -0.70 9.66
CA GLU A 150 9.20 -1.02 10.99
C GLU A 150 8.29 -0.50 12.11
N PHE A 151 7.82 0.75 11.98
CA PHE A 151 6.87 1.33 12.91
C PHE A 151 5.56 0.54 12.92
N GLY A 152 5.00 0.22 11.75
CA GLY A 152 3.79 -0.59 11.62
C GLY A 152 3.92 -1.96 12.29
N GLU A 153 5.06 -2.65 12.09
CA GLU A 153 5.38 -3.93 12.71
C GLU A 153 5.42 -3.84 14.24
N ASP A 154 6.10 -2.83 14.78
CA ASP A 154 6.25 -2.63 16.23
C ASP A 154 4.95 -2.22 16.90
N GLN A 155 4.19 -1.30 16.30
CA GLN A 155 2.88 -0.90 16.81
C GLN A 155 1.87 -2.05 16.74
N THR A 156 1.95 -2.91 15.72
CA THR A 156 1.10 -4.10 15.63
C THR A 156 1.39 -5.07 16.77
N LYS A 157 2.66 -5.35 17.09
CA LYS A 157 3.03 -6.20 18.23
C LYS A 157 2.45 -5.67 19.54
N LYS A 158 2.62 -4.36 19.81
CA LYS A 158 2.06 -3.71 21.00
C LYS A 158 0.53 -3.80 21.03
N ALA A 159 -0.12 -3.60 19.87
CA ALA A 159 -1.58 -3.62 19.81
C ALA A 159 -2.19 -5.00 20.10
N ILE A 160 -1.54 -6.10 19.68
CA ILE A 160 -2.07 -7.47 19.87
C ILE A 160 -1.66 -8.11 21.20
N GLU A 161 -0.77 -7.50 21.97
CA GLU A 161 -0.30 -8.01 23.25
C GLU A 161 -1.49 -8.21 24.21
N GLY A 162 -1.63 -9.42 24.74
CA GLY A 162 -2.75 -9.78 25.64
C GLY A 162 -4.14 -9.79 24.98
N ARG A 163 -4.24 -9.63 23.64
CA ARG A 163 -5.52 -9.49 22.92
C ARG A 163 -5.70 -10.57 21.82
N PRO A 164 -5.94 -11.83 22.19
CA PRO A 164 -6.03 -12.93 21.23
C PRO A 164 -7.17 -12.76 20.20
N TRP A 165 -8.27 -12.12 20.57
CA TRP A 165 -9.37 -11.83 19.67
C TRP A 165 -8.95 -10.83 18.57
N LEU A 166 -8.17 -9.81 18.92
CA LEU A 166 -7.66 -8.82 17.97
C LEU A 166 -6.68 -9.46 16.99
N ARG A 167 -5.78 -10.31 17.50
CA ARG A 167 -4.86 -11.12 16.68
C ARG A 167 -5.62 -11.94 15.65
N ARG A 168 -6.68 -12.64 16.05
CA ARG A 168 -7.53 -13.43 15.14
C ARG A 168 -8.21 -12.55 14.09
N ARG A 169 -8.73 -11.39 14.50
CA ARG A 169 -9.36 -10.43 13.62
C ARG A 169 -8.36 -9.92 12.55
N LEU A 170 -7.17 -9.47 12.94
CA LEU A 170 -6.13 -9.01 12.04
C LEU A 170 -5.70 -10.12 11.07
N LEU A 171 -5.56 -11.35 11.56
CA LEU A 171 -5.27 -12.50 10.70
C LEU A 171 -6.37 -12.70 9.64
N GLY A 172 -7.64 -12.69 10.03
CA GLY A 172 -8.76 -12.85 9.10
C GLY A 172 -8.79 -11.76 8.01
N LEU A 173 -8.50 -10.50 8.38
CA LEU A 173 -8.41 -9.38 7.44
C LEU A 173 -7.20 -9.56 6.48
N SER A 174 -6.03 -9.94 7.00
CA SER A 174 -4.82 -10.18 6.20
C SER A 174 -5.00 -11.33 5.20
N LEU A 175 -5.74 -12.39 5.57
CA LEU A 175 -6.02 -13.50 4.66
C LEU A 175 -6.75 -13.06 3.40
N VAL A 176 -7.63 -12.07 3.48
CA VAL A 176 -8.34 -11.54 2.30
C VAL A 176 -7.40 -10.78 1.38
N SER A 177 -6.50 -9.94 1.91
CA SER A 177 -5.49 -9.24 1.13
C SER A 177 -4.55 -10.22 0.42
N MET A 178 -4.03 -11.22 1.15
CA MET A 178 -3.17 -12.27 0.59
C MET A 178 -3.88 -13.11 -0.48
N TRP A 179 -5.16 -13.41 -0.29
CA TRP A 179 -5.97 -14.07 -1.31
C TRP A 179 -6.13 -13.20 -2.56
N GLY A 180 -6.35 -11.89 -2.38
CA GLY A 180 -6.44 -10.90 -3.47
C GLY A 180 -5.16 -10.86 -4.31
N VAL A 181 -3.99 -10.77 -3.66
CA VAL A 181 -2.67 -10.82 -4.32
C VAL A 181 -2.49 -12.13 -5.10
N LYS A 182 -2.87 -13.28 -4.52
CA LYS A 182 -2.79 -14.58 -5.19
C LYS A 182 -3.72 -14.66 -6.41
N LYS A 183 -4.90 -14.05 -6.36
CA LYS A 183 -5.81 -13.95 -7.51
C LYS A 183 -5.26 -13.06 -8.61
N LEU A 184 -4.66 -11.93 -8.22
CA LEU A 184 -3.99 -11.02 -9.15
C LEU A 184 -2.83 -11.72 -9.86
N ALA A 185 -1.96 -12.45 -9.13
CA ALA A 185 -0.87 -13.23 -9.70
C ALA A 185 -1.36 -14.18 -10.81
N ARG A 186 -2.38 -14.98 -10.50
CA ARG A 186 -2.99 -15.92 -11.47
C ARG A 186 -3.65 -15.23 -12.66
N TYR A 187 -4.23 -14.06 -12.45
CA TYR A 187 -4.81 -13.26 -13.53
C TYR A 187 -3.73 -12.75 -14.47
N MET A 188 -2.62 -12.24 -13.92
CA MET A 188 -1.48 -11.74 -14.66
C MET A 188 -0.78 -12.86 -15.45
N GLU A 189 -0.57 -14.02 -14.82
CA GLU A 189 0.04 -15.19 -15.46
C GLU A 189 -0.65 -15.59 -16.79
N LYS A 190 -1.97 -15.41 -16.85
CA LYS A 190 -2.77 -15.74 -18.05
C LYS A 190 -2.77 -14.67 -19.14
N ARG A 191 -2.31 -13.47 -18.84
CA ARG A 191 -2.48 -12.31 -19.73
C ARG A 191 -1.17 -11.63 -20.15
N LEU A 192 -0.08 -11.88 -19.40
CA LEU A 192 1.19 -11.28 -19.72
C LEU A 192 1.88 -12.03 -20.85
N PRO A 193 2.52 -11.30 -21.80
CA PRO A 193 3.34 -11.91 -22.85
C PRO A 193 4.49 -12.73 -22.24
N ALA A 194 4.72 -13.93 -22.77
CA ALA A 194 5.77 -14.81 -22.28
C ALA A 194 7.20 -14.29 -22.57
N ASP A 195 7.31 -13.40 -23.54
CA ASP A 195 8.58 -12.82 -24.04
C ASP A 195 9.00 -11.53 -23.34
N ALA A 196 8.12 -10.90 -22.55
CA ALA A 196 8.45 -9.68 -21.83
C ALA A 196 9.41 -9.97 -20.67
N SER A 197 10.59 -9.33 -20.66
CA SER A 197 11.71 -9.66 -19.76
C SER A 197 11.36 -9.63 -18.26
N VAL A 198 10.77 -8.54 -17.76
CA VAL A 198 10.34 -8.39 -16.35
C VAL A 198 8.91 -8.90 -16.15
N LEU A 199 8.02 -8.60 -17.10
CA LEU A 199 6.58 -8.88 -16.97
C LEU A 199 6.29 -10.36 -16.75
N ARG A 200 7.02 -11.26 -17.41
CA ARG A 200 6.87 -12.72 -17.24
C ARG A 200 7.14 -13.19 -15.81
N HIS A 201 7.89 -12.42 -15.01
CA HIS A 201 8.23 -12.75 -13.63
C HIS A 201 7.25 -12.18 -12.61
N LEU A 202 6.36 -11.25 -12.98
CA LEU A 202 5.42 -10.61 -12.05
C LEU A 202 4.52 -11.59 -11.29
N PRO A 203 3.99 -12.68 -11.88
CA PRO A 203 3.22 -13.65 -11.11
C PRO A 203 4.03 -14.27 -9.98
N LYS A 204 5.28 -14.66 -10.23
CA LYS A 204 6.19 -15.21 -9.23
C LYS A 204 6.62 -14.18 -8.20
N PHE A 205 6.84 -12.93 -8.61
CA PHE A 205 7.07 -11.82 -7.70
C PHE A 205 5.90 -11.64 -6.71
N LEU A 206 4.66 -11.66 -7.19
CA LEU A 206 3.47 -11.56 -6.33
C LEU A 206 3.32 -12.77 -5.39
N GLU A 207 3.72 -13.96 -5.81
CA GLU A 207 3.79 -15.14 -4.94
C GLU A 207 4.87 -14.98 -3.86
N HIS A 208 6.05 -14.46 -4.23
CA HIS A 208 7.12 -14.14 -3.29
C HIS A 208 6.67 -13.08 -2.28
N ALA A 209 6.02 -12.01 -2.74
CA ALA A 209 5.48 -10.96 -1.87
C ALA A 209 4.45 -11.52 -0.87
N ASN A 210 3.62 -12.46 -1.29
CA ASN A 210 2.69 -13.17 -0.41
C ASN A 210 3.42 -14.03 0.64
N THR A 211 4.53 -14.66 0.26
CA THR A 211 5.37 -15.43 1.19
C THR A 211 6.00 -14.50 2.23
N CYS A 212 6.50 -13.35 1.82
CA CYS A 212 7.03 -12.32 2.73
C CYS A 212 5.95 -11.80 3.68
N ALA A 213 4.72 -11.57 3.19
CA ALA A 213 3.58 -11.20 4.03
C ALA A 213 3.28 -12.25 5.10
N GLU A 214 3.31 -13.54 4.75
CA GLU A 214 3.15 -14.64 5.71
C GLU A 214 4.26 -14.65 6.76
N ILE A 215 5.52 -14.53 6.34
CA ILE A 215 6.67 -14.47 7.25
C ILE A 215 6.54 -13.28 8.20
N ARG A 216 6.17 -12.11 7.69
CA ARG A 216 5.94 -10.92 8.50
C ARG A 216 4.86 -11.12 9.55
N LEU A 217 3.69 -11.65 9.16
CA LEU A 217 2.61 -11.96 10.10
C LEU A 217 3.05 -12.91 11.21
N ARG A 218 3.91 -13.88 10.90
CA ARG A 218 4.47 -14.80 11.90
C ARG A 218 5.44 -14.09 12.83
N ARG A 219 6.34 -13.27 12.32
CA ARG A 219 7.34 -12.55 13.13
C ARG A 219 6.72 -11.45 13.98
N ILE A 220 5.62 -10.85 13.54
CA ILE A 220 4.81 -9.93 14.34
C ILE A 220 4.08 -10.68 15.47
N GLY A 221 3.74 -11.97 15.28
CA GLY A 221 2.94 -12.76 16.21
C GLY A 221 1.44 -12.77 15.91
N VAL A 222 1.01 -12.20 14.76
CA VAL A 222 -0.38 -12.30 14.29
C VAL A 222 -0.70 -13.73 13.86
N LEU A 223 0.25 -14.40 13.24
CA LEU A 223 0.17 -15.80 12.80
C LEU A 223 1.11 -16.67 13.65
N ASP A 224 0.61 -17.78 14.21
CA ASP A 224 1.36 -18.65 15.12
C ASP A 224 2.04 -19.85 14.42
N ARG A 225 1.63 -20.17 13.20
CA ARG A 225 2.13 -21.29 12.40
C ARG A 225 2.01 -21.01 10.90
N PRO A 226 2.69 -21.75 10.02
CA PRO A 226 2.52 -21.59 8.57
C PRO A 226 1.05 -21.70 8.12
N LEU A 227 0.66 -20.89 7.15
CA LEU A 227 -0.71 -20.92 6.62
C LEU A 227 -1.07 -22.27 6.03
N ALA A 228 -0.08 -23.00 5.49
CA ALA A 228 -0.28 -24.35 4.96
C ALA A 228 -0.82 -25.33 6.02
N GLU A 229 -0.51 -25.12 7.30
CA GLU A 229 -0.97 -25.92 8.44
C GLU A 229 -2.38 -25.52 8.93
N ILE A 230 -2.93 -24.43 8.45
CA ILE A 230 -4.28 -23.95 8.79
C ILE A 230 -5.25 -24.48 7.75
N SER A 231 -6.20 -25.31 8.16
CA SER A 231 -7.21 -25.85 7.24
C SER A 231 -8.02 -24.75 6.56
N GLY A 232 -8.49 -25.04 5.34
CA GLY A 232 -9.34 -24.10 4.57
C GLY A 232 -10.58 -23.67 5.35
N ALA A 233 -11.23 -24.59 6.06
CA ALA A 233 -12.39 -24.29 6.90
C ALA A 233 -12.04 -23.30 8.03
N LYS A 234 -10.88 -23.48 8.69
CA LYS A 234 -10.44 -22.56 9.75
C LYS A 234 -10.09 -21.17 9.18
N ARG A 235 -9.44 -21.11 8.00
CA ARG A 235 -9.19 -19.84 7.31
C ARG A 235 -10.50 -19.12 6.95
N ALA A 236 -11.48 -19.85 6.41
CA ALA A 236 -12.79 -19.30 6.11
C ALA A 236 -13.51 -18.78 7.37
N ALA A 237 -13.44 -19.51 8.48
CA ALA A 237 -14.00 -19.08 9.75
C ALA A 237 -13.37 -17.79 10.28
N LEU A 238 -12.03 -17.66 10.20
CA LEU A 238 -11.31 -16.43 10.60
C LEU A 238 -11.72 -15.23 9.74
N VAL A 239 -11.88 -15.41 8.43
CA VAL A 239 -12.38 -14.36 7.53
C VAL A 239 -13.82 -13.99 7.88
N ALA A 240 -14.69 -14.96 8.09
CA ALA A 240 -16.08 -14.72 8.47
C ALA A 240 -16.19 -13.97 9.82
N GLU A 241 -15.38 -14.34 10.81
CA GLU A 241 -15.28 -13.64 12.09
C GLU A 241 -14.81 -12.19 11.92
N ALA A 242 -13.77 -11.96 11.11
CA ALA A 242 -13.21 -10.62 10.90
C ALA A 242 -14.16 -9.67 10.17
N TYR A 243 -14.94 -10.18 9.22
CA TYR A 243 -15.88 -9.38 8.41
C TYR A 243 -17.31 -9.41 8.93
N GLY A 244 -17.66 -10.35 9.78
CA GLY A 244 -19.03 -10.52 10.30
C GLY A 244 -19.61 -9.24 10.92
N GLY A 245 -18.82 -8.55 11.75
CA GLY A 245 -19.21 -7.27 12.33
C GLY A 245 -19.40 -6.15 11.28
N LYS A 246 -18.56 -6.12 10.24
CA LYS A 246 -18.70 -5.16 9.13
C LYS A 246 -19.93 -5.46 8.26
N LEU A 247 -20.26 -6.74 8.05
CA LEU A 247 -21.46 -7.15 7.32
C LEU A 247 -22.73 -6.80 8.07
N VAL A 248 -22.79 -7.07 9.38
CA VAL A 248 -23.92 -6.70 10.23
C VAL A 248 -24.06 -5.18 10.30
N GLY A 249 -22.96 -4.45 10.47
CA GLY A 249 -22.94 -2.99 10.43
C GLY A 249 -23.35 -2.44 9.07
N GLY A 250 -22.96 -3.09 7.97
CA GLY A 250 -23.35 -2.76 6.60
C GLY A 250 -24.85 -2.97 6.35
N LEU A 251 -25.39 -4.08 6.82
CA LEU A 251 -26.84 -4.36 6.75
C LEU A 251 -27.64 -3.36 7.60
N GLY A 252 -27.20 -3.08 8.83
CA GLY A 252 -27.78 -2.03 9.67
C GLY A 252 -27.72 -0.65 9.02
N SER A 253 -26.62 -0.37 8.31
CA SER A 253 -26.43 0.85 7.54
C SER A 253 -27.37 0.96 6.32
N LEU A 254 -27.61 -0.15 5.63
CA LEU A 254 -28.60 -0.22 4.54
C LEU A 254 -30.02 0.02 5.05
N LEU A 255 -30.39 -0.60 6.16
CA LEU A 255 -31.68 -0.40 6.82
C LEU A 255 -31.86 1.04 7.36
N ALA A 256 -30.77 1.71 7.76
CA ALA A 256 -30.76 3.11 8.17
C ALA A 256 -30.64 4.10 6.99
N THR A 257 -30.51 3.64 5.75
CA THR A 257 -30.36 4.51 4.56
C THR A 257 -31.49 5.53 4.41
N PRO A 258 -32.77 5.22 4.64
CA PRO A 258 -33.82 6.25 4.59
C PRO A 258 -33.61 7.39 5.58
N LEU A 259 -33.09 7.10 6.77
CA LEU A 259 -32.76 8.12 7.79
C LEU A 259 -31.52 8.95 7.38
N ARG A 260 -30.59 8.37 6.61
CA ARG A 260 -29.37 9.06 6.14
C ARG A 260 -29.65 10.01 4.96
N LEU A 261 -30.80 9.93 4.32
CA LEU A 261 -31.24 10.89 3.32
C LEU A 261 -31.68 12.22 3.95
N LEU A 262 -31.91 12.26 5.25
CA LEU A 262 -32.19 13.48 5.97
C LEU A 262 -30.93 14.36 6.03
N PRO A 263 -31.04 15.70 5.78
CA PRO A 263 -29.86 16.58 5.63
C PRO A 263 -28.88 16.57 6.81
N TRP A 264 -29.37 16.34 8.03
CA TRP A 264 -28.57 16.33 9.24
C TRP A 264 -27.78 15.03 9.48
N PHE A 265 -28.00 13.97 8.68
CA PHE A 265 -27.26 12.71 8.77
C PHE A 265 -26.15 12.56 7.72
N LYS A 266 -25.93 13.57 6.89
CA LYS A 266 -24.83 13.53 5.91
C LYS A 266 -23.48 13.64 6.61
N ARG A 267 -22.89 12.49 6.96
CA ARG A 267 -21.46 12.43 7.29
C ARG A 267 -20.65 12.48 5.99
N LYS A 268 -19.74 13.46 5.87
CA LYS A 268 -18.71 13.44 4.83
C LYS A 268 -17.96 12.10 4.94
N ARG A 269 -17.92 11.32 3.88
CA ARG A 269 -17.05 10.15 3.82
C ARG A 269 -15.61 10.64 3.70
N VAL A 270 -14.70 10.05 4.48
CA VAL A 270 -13.26 10.34 4.36
C VAL A 270 -12.73 10.01 2.96
N THR A 271 -13.38 9.04 2.26
CA THR A 271 -13.10 8.66 0.87
C THR A 271 -13.49 9.73 -0.17
N ASP A 272 -14.32 10.72 0.20
CA ASP A 272 -14.65 11.87 -0.65
C ASP A 272 -13.59 12.98 -0.46
N THR A 273 -12.42 12.63 0.01
CA THR A 273 -11.36 13.59 0.21
C THR A 273 -10.85 14.10 -1.13
N TYR A 274 -11.12 15.33 -1.33
CA TYR A 274 -10.58 16.28 -2.26
C TYR A 274 -9.11 16.00 -2.71
N LEU A 275 -8.25 15.48 -1.81
CA LEU A 275 -6.86 15.11 -2.08
C LEU A 275 -6.74 13.99 -3.12
N LEU A 276 -7.55 12.94 -3.03
CA LEU A 276 -7.45 11.78 -3.92
C LEU A 276 -7.81 12.11 -5.37
N ASP A 277 -8.82 12.94 -5.59
CA ASP A 277 -9.27 13.25 -6.95
C ASP A 277 -8.50 14.42 -7.57
N LYS A 278 -8.15 15.45 -6.82
CA LYS A 278 -7.44 16.62 -7.36
C LYS A 278 -5.95 16.43 -7.54
N HIS A 279 -5.27 15.76 -6.62
CA HIS A 279 -3.81 15.53 -6.77
C HIS A 279 -3.45 14.47 -7.80
N VAL A 280 -4.29 13.46 -8.00
CA VAL A 280 -4.02 12.38 -8.96
C VAL A 280 -4.57 12.68 -10.35
N THR A 281 -5.66 13.43 -10.47
CA THR A 281 -6.33 13.69 -11.75
C THR A 281 -6.23 15.13 -12.23
N GLY A 282 -5.92 16.07 -11.35
CA GLY A 282 -5.87 17.52 -11.63
C GLY A 282 -4.51 18.16 -11.43
N TYR A 283 -3.46 17.39 -11.14
CA TYR A 283 -2.12 17.92 -11.02
C TYR A 283 -1.61 18.30 -12.41
N GLN A 284 -1.46 19.59 -12.64
CA GLN A 284 -0.73 20.10 -13.80
C GLN A 284 0.76 20.11 -13.44
N LEU A 285 1.54 19.31 -14.15
CA LEU A 285 2.99 19.40 -14.06
C LEU A 285 3.41 20.85 -14.34
N PRO A 286 4.34 21.44 -13.52
CA PRO A 286 4.90 22.73 -13.85
C PRO A 286 5.39 22.70 -15.30
N SER A 287 4.93 23.63 -16.12
CA SER A 287 5.45 23.79 -17.47
C SER A 287 6.97 23.98 -17.32
N GLY A 288 7.78 23.20 -18.04
CA GLY A 288 9.23 23.12 -17.85
C GLY A 288 10.01 24.44 -18.05
N ASN A 289 9.31 25.57 -18.14
CA ASN A 289 9.83 26.93 -18.27
C ASN A 289 9.64 27.80 -17.02
N GLU A 290 9.03 27.32 -15.94
CA GLU A 290 9.03 28.07 -14.69
C GLU A 290 10.35 27.83 -13.95
N PRO A 291 11.16 28.86 -13.66
CA PRO A 291 12.35 28.69 -12.84
C PRO A 291 11.92 28.18 -11.47
N ALA A 292 12.59 27.13 -11.00
CA ALA A 292 12.38 26.58 -9.67
C ALA A 292 12.37 27.75 -8.66
N ALA A 293 11.29 27.87 -7.90
CA ALA A 293 11.19 28.88 -6.85
C ALA A 293 12.40 28.68 -5.94
N GLN A 294 13.25 29.70 -5.84
CA GLN A 294 14.40 29.70 -4.93
C GLN A 294 13.86 29.56 -3.50
N PRO A 295 14.46 28.71 -2.66
CA PRO A 295 14.09 28.67 -1.25
C PRO A 295 14.28 30.07 -0.68
N GLN A 296 13.23 30.62 -0.12
CA GLN A 296 13.35 31.82 0.69
C GLN A 296 14.17 31.48 1.93
N GLU A 297 15.41 31.96 1.98
CA GLU A 297 16.20 31.99 3.21
C GLU A 297 15.49 32.93 4.21
N ASN A 298 14.97 32.32 5.27
CA ASN A 298 14.64 33.00 6.53
C ASN A 298 15.24 32.21 7.69
#